data_d9f8750cd5e4590e519def571bdb06fc
#
_entry.id   d9f8750cd5e4590e519def571bdb06fc
#
_cell.length_a   1.000
_cell.length_b   1.000
_cell.length_c   1.000
_cell.angle_alpha   90.00
_cell.angle_beta   90.00
_cell.angle_gamma   90.00
#
_symmetry.space_group_name_H-M   'P 1'
#
loop_
_entity.id
_entity.type
_entity.pdbx_description
1 polymer ?
#
loop_
_entity_poly.entity_id
_entity_poly.type
_entity_poly.pdbx_seq_one_letter_code
_entity_poly.pdbx_strand_id
1 'polypeptide(L)'
;MSEPKKQPIFFPTQSVDNFFDKPEEIVQFANSLEYKTAQSGFWPGKRTEELHINHTLFFKSFLTRLFALFFDYSHTKLRWSDVGMYFQKTSAFDPKDKNNILNTGLIHQDGNFPLVGLVYLTKDACKDSGTSIMLPNKKYKHRPELADEKVRLHKIPQEKLTKKDLEDRKKLILSLNENFEESIRFNNKFNRLI
;
A
#
# COMPACT_ATOMS: atom_id res chain seq x y z
N MET A 1 11.82 40.20 -11.13
CA MET A 1 11.07 39.58 -10.01
C MET A 1 11.36 38.11 -10.05
N SER A 2 12.08 37.56 -9.05
CA SER A 2 12.34 36.10 -8.98
C SER A 2 11.04 35.40 -8.60
N GLU A 3 10.67 34.35 -9.33
CA GLU A 3 9.56 33.47 -8.96
C GLU A 3 9.71 33.00 -7.52
N PRO A 4 8.63 33.00 -6.73
CA PRO A 4 8.69 32.48 -5.37
C PRO A 4 9.09 30.99 -5.46
N LYS A 5 10.19 30.63 -4.80
CA LYS A 5 10.59 29.23 -4.65
C LYS A 5 9.41 28.47 -4.04
N LYS A 6 8.78 27.59 -4.81
CA LYS A 6 7.76 26.68 -4.28
C LYS A 6 8.40 25.89 -3.14
N GLN A 7 7.91 26.09 -1.94
CA GLN A 7 8.32 25.23 -0.82
C GLN A 7 7.88 23.81 -1.12
N PRO A 8 8.73 22.80 -0.89
CA PRO A 8 8.33 21.43 -1.06
C PRO A 8 7.18 21.12 -0.12
N ILE A 9 6.11 20.54 -0.65
CA ILE A 9 4.98 20.05 0.15
C ILE A 9 5.45 18.72 0.76
N PHE A 10 5.69 18.73 2.07
CA PHE A 10 5.99 17.50 2.82
C PHE A 10 4.68 16.90 3.31
N PHE A 11 4.38 15.67 2.87
CA PHE A 11 3.35 14.86 3.50
C PHE A 11 3.97 14.18 4.71
N PRO A 12 3.44 14.38 5.93
CA PRO A 12 3.98 13.71 7.11
C PRO A 12 3.81 12.19 6.94
N THR A 13 4.91 11.46 7.12
CA THR A 13 4.91 10.01 7.16
C THR A 13 5.28 9.58 8.55
N GLN A 14 4.50 8.71 9.17
CA GLN A 14 4.70 8.24 10.52
C GLN A 14 4.65 6.72 10.60
N SER A 15 5.28 6.14 11.62
CA SER A 15 5.07 4.75 11.96
C SER A 15 4.82 4.59 13.46
N VAL A 16 3.90 3.70 13.80
CA VAL A 16 3.52 3.39 15.19
C VAL A 16 3.61 1.90 15.39
N ASP A 17 4.51 1.46 16.27
CA ASP A 17 4.60 0.06 16.67
C ASP A 17 3.54 -0.26 17.73
N ASN A 18 3.14 -1.53 17.79
CA ASN A 18 2.12 -2.03 18.74
C ASN A 18 0.79 -1.27 18.60
N PHE A 19 0.38 -1.06 17.35
CA PHE A 19 -0.81 -0.28 17.04
C PHE A 19 -2.10 -0.84 17.65
N PHE A 20 -2.32 -2.16 17.56
CA PHE A 20 -3.43 -2.83 18.25
C PHE A 20 -2.99 -3.36 19.62
N ASP A 21 -3.88 -3.32 20.61
CA ASP A 21 -3.61 -3.89 21.94
C ASP A 21 -3.64 -5.42 21.89
N LYS A 22 -4.46 -5.99 21.00
CA LYS A 22 -4.64 -7.44 20.79
C LYS A 22 -4.53 -7.81 19.32
N PRO A 23 -3.35 -7.72 18.72
CA PRO A 23 -3.18 -7.90 17.29
C PRO A 23 -3.51 -9.32 16.83
N GLU A 24 -3.38 -10.33 17.71
CA GLU A 24 -3.76 -11.71 17.40
C GLU A 24 -5.27 -11.86 17.15
N GLU A 25 -6.10 -11.16 17.91
CA GLU A 25 -7.55 -11.16 17.70
C GLU A 25 -7.89 -10.54 16.33
N ILE A 26 -7.14 -9.50 15.92
CA ILE A 26 -7.30 -8.89 14.60
C ILE A 26 -6.90 -9.86 13.49
N VAL A 27 -5.80 -10.61 13.66
CA VAL A 27 -5.37 -11.65 12.71
C VAL A 27 -6.42 -12.77 12.60
N GLN A 28 -6.98 -13.23 13.72
CA GLN A 28 -8.04 -14.24 13.74
C GLN A 28 -9.28 -13.73 13.01
N PHE A 29 -9.69 -12.51 13.31
CA PHE A 29 -10.80 -11.85 12.62
C PHE A 29 -10.52 -11.75 11.11
N ALA A 30 -9.37 -11.23 10.71
CA ALA A 30 -8.98 -11.15 9.30
C ALA A 30 -9.02 -12.51 8.60
N ASN A 31 -8.57 -13.57 9.28
CA ASN A 31 -8.55 -14.93 8.73
C ASN A 31 -9.93 -15.57 8.63
N SER A 32 -10.92 -15.10 9.37
CA SER A 32 -12.30 -15.58 9.29
C SER A 32 -13.08 -15.01 8.09
N LEU A 33 -12.52 -13.99 7.41
CA LEU A 33 -13.20 -13.30 6.32
C LEU A 33 -12.89 -13.96 4.97
N GLU A 34 -13.80 -13.76 4.01
CA GLU A 34 -13.61 -14.17 2.62
C GLU A 34 -12.66 -13.19 1.91
N TYR A 35 -11.72 -13.75 1.13
CA TYR A 35 -10.79 -12.99 0.31
C TYR A 35 -11.03 -13.25 -1.17
N LYS A 36 -11.20 -12.18 -1.94
CA LYS A 36 -11.41 -12.23 -3.38
C LYS A 36 -10.22 -11.64 -4.13
N THR A 37 -9.87 -12.22 -5.27
CA THR A 37 -8.98 -11.58 -6.23
C THR A 37 -9.67 -10.39 -6.85
N ALA A 38 -8.91 -9.36 -7.17
CA ALA A 38 -9.44 -8.18 -7.82
C ALA A 38 -10.08 -8.55 -9.17
N GLN A 39 -11.36 -8.25 -9.34
CA GLN A 39 -12.00 -8.34 -10.65
C GLN A 39 -11.68 -7.13 -11.53
N SER A 40 -11.44 -5.98 -10.93
CA SER A 40 -11.14 -4.71 -11.60
C SER A 40 -10.15 -3.83 -10.81
N GLY A 41 -9.47 -4.36 -9.82
CA GLY A 41 -8.61 -3.59 -8.92
C GLY A 41 -7.15 -3.54 -9.36
N PHE A 42 -6.43 -2.59 -8.79
CA PHE A 42 -5.01 -2.33 -9.05
C PHE A 42 -4.10 -2.77 -7.90
N TRP A 43 -4.51 -3.78 -7.13
CA TRP A 43 -3.74 -4.25 -5.98
C TRP A 43 -3.24 -5.68 -6.16
N PRO A 44 -2.08 -6.02 -5.61
CA PRO A 44 -1.58 -7.38 -5.62
C PRO A 44 -2.32 -8.27 -4.61
N GLY A 45 -2.48 -9.55 -4.95
CA GLY A 45 -3.04 -10.56 -4.04
C GLY A 45 -4.55 -10.53 -3.95
N LYS A 46 -5.05 -10.79 -2.75
CA LYS A 46 -6.49 -10.90 -2.46
C LYS A 46 -6.89 -9.91 -1.38
N ARG A 47 -8.09 -9.34 -1.51
CA ARG A 47 -8.69 -8.45 -0.51
C ARG A 47 -10.03 -8.99 -0.02
N THR A 48 -10.37 -8.60 1.22
CA THR A 48 -11.75 -8.72 1.70
C THR A 48 -12.66 -7.72 1.02
N GLU A 49 -13.94 -7.84 1.21
CA GLU A 49 -14.86 -6.73 0.96
C GLU A 49 -14.53 -5.55 1.89
N GLU A 50 -15.07 -4.38 1.57
CA GLU A 50 -14.84 -3.17 2.35
C GLU A 50 -15.42 -3.32 3.76
N LEU A 51 -14.56 -3.15 4.76
CA LEU A 51 -14.94 -3.39 6.17
C LEU A 51 -15.97 -2.37 6.70
N HIS A 52 -16.07 -1.20 6.09
CA HIS A 52 -17.07 -0.22 6.47
C HIS A 52 -18.50 -0.67 6.11
N ILE A 53 -18.66 -1.57 5.14
CA ILE A 53 -19.97 -2.10 4.72
C ILE A 53 -20.42 -3.19 5.71
N ASN A 54 -19.62 -4.22 5.91
CA ASN A 54 -20.04 -5.43 6.61
C ASN A 54 -19.53 -5.51 8.06
N HIS A 55 -18.55 -4.68 8.44
CA HIS A 55 -17.88 -4.70 9.75
C HIS A 55 -17.75 -3.30 10.35
N THR A 56 -18.86 -2.55 10.34
CA THR A 56 -18.91 -1.13 10.70
C THR A 56 -18.37 -0.83 12.10
N LEU A 57 -18.57 -1.71 13.09
CA LEU A 57 -18.06 -1.50 14.46
C LEU A 57 -16.54 -1.56 14.48
N PHE A 58 -15.95 -2.57 13.84
CA PHE A 58 -14.50 -2.69 13.72
C PHE A 58 -13.91 -1.49 12.96
N PHE A 59 -14.51 -1.15 11.84
CA PHE A 59 -14.12 0.00 11.03
C PHE A 59 -14.11 1.31 11.83
N LYS A 60 -15.19 1.62 12.55
CA LYS A 60 -15.27 2.83 13.39
C LYS A 60 -14.24 2.82 14.51
N SER A 61 -14.06 1.70 15.20
CA SER A 61 -13.05 1.56 16.26
C SER A 61 -11.65 1.79 15.73
N PHE A 62 -11.32 1.20 14.57
CA PHE A 62 -10.04 1.41 13.91
C PHE A 62 -9.81 2.88 13.55
N LEU A 63 -10.78 3.54 12.90
CA LEU A 63 -10.64 4.94 12.52
C LEU A 63 -10.52 5.86 13.73
N THR A 64 -11.31 5.61 14.78
CA THR A 64 -11.19 6.38 16.03
C THR A 64 -9.77 6.29 16.58
N ARG A 65 -9.21 5.09 16.65
CA ARG A 65 -7.83 4.88 17.10
C ARG A 65 -6.81 5.54 16.17
N LEU A 66 -6.95 5.37 14.85
CA LEU A 66 -6.06 5.97 13.86
C LEU A 66 -6.07 7.49 13.96
N PHE A 67 -7.24 8.09 13.95
CA PHE A 67 -7.35 9.55 13.99
C PHE A 67 -6.94 10.16 15.32
N ALA A 68 -7.09 9.45 16.43
CA ALA A 68 -6.58 9.90 17.71
C ALA A 68 -5.06 10.07 17.77
N LEU A 69 -4.31 9.46 16.83
CA LEU A 69 -2.87 9.68 16.71
C LEU A 69 -2.52 11.02 16.04
N PHE A 70 -3.44 11.58 15.26
CA PHE A 70 -3.14 12.74 14.40
C PHE A 70 -3.97 13.98 14.74
N PHE A 71 -5.11 13.81 15.43
CA PHE A 71 -6.07 14.88 15.62
C PHE A 71 -6.57 14.93 17.08
N ASP A 72 -6.71 16.13 17.58
CA ASP A 72 -7.41 16.38 18.82
C ASP A 72 -8.93 16.44 18.57
N TYR A 73 -9.64 15.39 18.98
CA TYR A 73 -11.10 15.32 18.84
C TYR A 73 -11.88 16.30 19.73
N SER A 74 -11.25 16.85 20.74
CA SER A 74 -11.92 17.79 21.64
C SER A 74 -12.37 19.07 20.92
N HIS A 75 -11.67 19.43 19.85
CA HIS A 75 -11.91 20.64 19.09
C HIS A 75 -12.19 20.44 17.60
N THR A 76 -12.11 19.23 17.09
CA THR A 76 -12.20 18.96 15.64
C THR A 76 -13.34 17.99 15.33
N LYS A 77 -14.33 18.44 14.55
CA LYS A 77 -15.33 17.56 13.94
C LYS A 77 -14.78 17.02 12.63
N LEU A 78 -14.24 15.81 12.64
CA LEU A 78 -13.80 15.14 11.42
C LEU A 78 -14.99 14.64 10.63
N ARG A 79 -14.97 14.87 9.32
CA ARG A 79 -15.89 14.28 8.35
C ARG A 79 -15.04 13.65 7.24
N TRP A 80 -15.39 12.45 6.87
CA TRP A 80 -14.82 11.79 5.69
C TRP A 80 -15.92 11.51 4.67
N SER A 81 -15.62 11.72 3.42
CA SER A 81 -16.54 11.47 2.30
C SER A 81 -16.20 10.21 1.54
N ASP A 82 -14.94 9.79 1.61
CA ASP A 82 -14.45 8.61 0.88
C ASP A 82 -13.43 7.87 1.74
N VAL A 83 -13.76 6.65 2.12
CA VAL A 83 -12.92 5.80 2.94
C VAL A 83 -13.01 4.38 2.44
N GLY A 84 -11.88 3.78 2.12
CA GLY A 84 -11.76 2.34 1.85
C GLY A 84 -10.93 1.67 2.94
N MET A 85 -11.38 0.54 3.46
CA MET A 85 -10.64 -0.27 4.42
C MET A 85 -10.81 -1.76 4.11
N TYR A 86 -9.68 -2.47 4.02
CA TYR A 86 -9.65 -3.89 3.66
C TYR A 86 -8.59 -4.62 4.45
N PHE A 87 -8.77 -5.93 4.63
CA PHE A 87 -7.63 -6.80 4.84
C PHE A 87 -7.12 -7.30 3.49
N GLN A 88 -5.80 -7.36 3.35
CA GLN A 88 -5.15 -7.81 2.13
C GLN A 88 -4.15 -8.93 2.41
N LYS A 89 -4.17 -9.96 1.57
CA LYS A 89 -3.17 -11.03 1.52
C LYS A 89 -2.39 -10.91 0.22
N THR A 90 -1.10 -10.69 0.34
CA THR A 90 -0.20 -10.59 -0.80
C THR A 90 0.74 -11.79 -0.80
N SER A 91 0.90 -12.44 -1.95
CA SER A 91 1.81 -13.54 -2.15
C SER A 91 2.96 -13.13 -3.08
N ALA A 92 4.14 -13.67 -2.83
CA ALA A 92 5.26 -13.51 -3.75
C ALA A 92 4.94 -14.17 -5.11
N PHE A 93 5.45 -13.61 -6.20
CA PHE A 93 5.38 -14.22 -7.53
C PHE A 93 6.23 -15.49 -7.61
N ASP A 94 7.40 -15.45 -6.98
CA ASP A 94 8.26 -16.60 -6.80
C ASP A 94 8.70 -16.69 -5.34
N PRO A 95 8.06 -17.55 -4.54
CA PRO A 95 8.42 -17.70 -3.14
C PRO A 95 9.78 -18.39 -2.92
N LYS A 96 10.33 -19.05 -3.95
CA LYS A 96 11.62 -19.75 -3.88
C LYS A 96 12.80 -18.83 -4.18
N ASP A 97 12.61 -17.87 -5.08
CA ASP A 97 13.62 -16.88 -5.44
C ASP A 97 13.27 -15.52 -4.81
N LYS A 98 13.82 -15.27 -3.63
CA LYS A 98 13.60 -14.01 -2.91
C LYS A 98 14.11 -12.77 -3.65
N ASN A 99 15.08 -12.96 -4.55
CA ASN A 99 15.68 -11.88 -5.35
C ASN A 99 14.96 -11.67 -6.68
N ASN A 100 13.91 -12.43 -6.95
CA ASN A 100 13.13 -12.26 -8.16
C ASN A 100 12.50 -10.86 -8.18
N ILE A 101 12.84 -10.10 -9.21
CA ILE A 101 12.36 -8.72 -9.37
C ILE A 101 10.84 -8.61 -9.39
N LEU A 102 10.13 -9.67 -9.80
CA LEU A 102 8.67 -9.71 -9.77
C LEU A 102 8.10 -9.68 -8.34
N ASN A 103 8.89 -10.06 -7.34
CA ASN A 103 8.49 -9.97 -5.93
C ASN A 103 8.53 -8.52 -5.40
N THR A 104 9.16 -7.61 -6.13
CA THR A 104 9.16 -6.18 -5.79
C THR A 104 7.78 -5.57 -6.11
N GLY A 105 7.32 -4.68 -5.26
CA GLY A 105 6.11 -3.89 -5.53
C GLY A 105 6.30 -2.95 -6.73
N LEU A 106 5.20 -2.57 -7.37
CA LEU A 106 5.21 -1.51 -8.36
C LEU A 106 5.16 -0.14 -7.67
N ILE A 107 6.04 0.77 -8.06
CA ILE A 107 5.99 2.15 -7.61
C ILE A 107 4.70 2.77 -8.14
N HIS A 108 3.87 3.31 -7.25
CA HIS A 108 2.59 3.91 -7.59
C HIS A 108 2.24 5.04 -6.62
N GLN A 109 1.24 5.78 -6.97
CA GLN A 109 0.59 6.77 -6.12
C GLN A 109 -0.80 6.26 -5.78
N ASP A 110 -1.20 6.39 -4.52
CA ASP A 110 -2.50 5.91 -4.00
C ASP A 110 -3.67 6.87 -4.33
N GLY A 111 -3.66 7.48 -5.50
CA GLY A 111 -4.70 8.40 -5.93
C GLY A 111 -4.68 9.73 -5.15
N ASN A 112 -5.85 10.30 -4.93
CA ASN A 112 -6.02 11.60 -4.27
C ASN A 112 -6.43 11.47 -2.80
N PHE A 113 -6.10 10.35 -2.15
CA PHE A 113 -6.40 10.19 -0.73
C PHE A 113 -5.45 11.04 0.11
N PRO A 114 -5.99 11.87 1.02
CA PRO A 114 -5.16 12.71 1.89
C PRO A 114 -4.44 11.91 2.98
N LEU A 115 -4.92 10.70 3.28
CA LEU A 115 -4.32 9.80 4.25
C LEU A 115 -4.41 8.36 3.73
N VAL A 116 -3.29 7.67 3.74
CA VAL A 116 -3.19 6.23 3.45
C VAL A 116 -2.48 5.58 4.63
N GLY A 117 -3.02 4.50 5.13
CA GLY A 117 -2.44 3.76 6.25
C GLY A 117 -2.39 2.27 5.98
N LEU A 118 -1.33 1.61 6.45
CA LEU A 118 -1.13 0.17 6.35
C LEU A 118 -0.70 -0.38 7.71
N VAL A 119 -1.38 -1.43 8.18
CA VAL A 119 -0.96 -2.16 9.38
C VAL A 119 -0.45 -3.54 8.99
N TYR A 120 0.80 -3.85 9.33
CA TYR A 120 1.38 -5.17 9.10
C TYR A 120 0.87 -6.18 10.12
N LEU A 121 0.27 -7.26 9.62
CA LEU A 121 -0.33 -8.33 10.45
C LEU A 121 0.34 -9.70 10.26
N THR A 122 1.49 -9.75 9.58
CA THR A 122 2.27 -10.97 9.37
C THR A 122 3.34 -11.09 10.44
N LYS A 123 3.28 -12.15 11.28
CA LYS A 123 4.25 -12.37 12.37
C LYS A 123 5.65 -12.70 11.85
N ASP A 124 5.71 -13.61 10.88
CA ASP A 124 6.97 -14.14 10.35
C ASP A 124 7.26 -13.54 8.95
N ALA A 125 7.19 -12.21 8.87
CA ALA A 125 7.46 -11.53 7.63
C ALA A 125 8.95 -11.66 7.23
N CYS A 126 9.21 -11.76 5.92
CA CYS A 126 10.58 -11.73 5.42
C CYS A 126 11.27 -10.43 5.86
N LYS A 127 12.54 -10.54 6.32
CA LYS A 127 13.31 -9.38 6.82
C LYS A 127 13.36 -8.21 5.84
N ASP A 128 13.38 -8.51 4.53
CA ASP A 128 13.47 -7.51 3.48
C ASP A 128 12.12 -7.08 2.93
N SER A 129 11.02 -7.56 3.54
CA SER A 129 9.68 -7.12 3.18
C SER A 129 9.31 -5.81 3.88
N GLY A 130 8.40 -5.06 3.27
CA GLY A 130 7.95 -3.79 3.81
C GLY A 130 7.41 -2.87 2.73
N THR A 131 7.31 -1.59 3.08
CA THR A 131 6.84 -0.53 2.19
C THR A 131 7.87 0.57 2.12
N SER A 132 8.18 1.02 0.92
CA SER A 132 9.11 2.13 0.70
C SER A 132 8.39 3.34 0.13
N ILE A 133 8.73 4.51 0.63
CA ILE A 133 8.38 5.79 0.01
C ILE A 133 9.46 6.09 -1.01
N MET A 134 9.04 6.22 -2.26
CA MET A 134 9.91 6.45 -3.39
C MET A 134 9.78 7.90 -3.86
N LEU A 135 10.89 8.56 -4.13
CA LEU A 135 10.92 9.91 -4.70
C LEU A 135 11.50 9.89 -6.11
N PRO A 136 11.04 10.78 -7.00
CA PRO A 136 11.68 10.97 -8.30
C PRO A 136 13.15 11.35 -8.12
N ASN A 137 14.04 10.64 -8.81
CA ASN A 137 15.45 10.96 -8.81
C ASN A 137 15.81 11.97 -9.92
N LYS A 138 17.09 12.36 -10.03
CA LYS A 138 17.57 13.32 -11.04
C LYS A 138 17.37 12.87 -12.49
N LYS A 139 17.17 11.58 -12.73
CA LYS A 139 16.94 11.00 -14.06
C LYS A 139 15.46 10.92 -14.41
N TYR A 140 14.58 11.28 -13.48
CA TYR A 140 13.14 11.18 -13.65
C TYR A 140 12.67 11.83 -14.95
N LYS A 141 11.95 11.06 -15.75
CA LYS A 141 11.23 11.51 -16.93
C LYS A 141 9.78 11.10 -16.80
N HIS A 142 8.89 12.06 -16.96
CA HIS A 142 7.47 11.74 -17.04
C HIS A 142 7.21 10.88 -18.28
N ARG A 143 6.65 9.69 -18.08
CA ARG A 143 6.37 8.71 -19.13
C ARG A 143 4.92 8.26 -19.03
N PRO A 144 3.99 9.00 -19.64
CA PRO A 144 2.56 8.68 -19.57
C PRO A 144 2.25 7.29 -20.15
N GLU A 145 3.02 6.83 -21.14
CA GLU A 145 2.89 5.50 -21.73
C GLU A 145 3.08 4.36 -20.72
N LEU A 146 3.89 4.57 -19.68
CA LEU A 146 4.04 3.58 -18.61
C LEU A 146 2.82 3.50 -17.70
N ALA A 147 2.00 4.56 -17.65
CA ALA A 147 0.79 4.57 -16.85
C ALA A 147 -0.24 3.57 -17.39
N ASP A 148 -0.46 3.55 -18.70
CA ASP A 148 -1.39 2.63 -19.35
C ASP A 148 -0.95 1.18 -19.21
N GLU A 149 0.35 0.91 -19.39
CA GLU A 149 0.91 -0.44 -19.21
C GLU A 149 0.80 -0.90 -17.77
N LYS A 150 1.06 -0.04 -16.83
CA LYS A 150 0.89 -0.31 -15.40
C LYS A 150 -0.57 -0.65 -15.09
N VAL A 151 -1.52 0.13 -15.60
CA VAL A 151 -2.96 -0.11 -15.46
C VAL A 151 -3.34 -1.47 -16.05
N ARG A 152 -2.86 -1.78 -17.24
CA ARG A 152 -3.10 -3.07 -17.92
C ARG A 152 -2.64 -4.25 -17.06
N LEU A 153 -1.38 -4.23 -16.62
CA LEU A 153 -0.77 -5.32 -15.86
C LEU A 153 -1.39 -5.51 -14.47
N HIS A 154 -1.86 -4.43 -13.84
CA HIS A 154 -2.53 -4.51 -12.55
C HIS A 154 -3.92 -5.13 -12.62
N LYS A 155 -4.61 -5.01 -13.78
CA LYS A 155 -5.94 -5.59 -13.97
C LYS A 155 -5.93 -7.11 -14.16
N ILE A 156 -4.76 -7.69 -14.43
CA ILE A 156 -4.64 -9.13 -14.65
C ILE A 156 -4.35 -9.80 -13.30
N PRO A 157 -5.22 -10.70 -12.81
CA PRO A 157 -4.92 -11.51 -11.63
C PRO A 157 -3.61 -12.25 -11.78
N GLN A 158 -2.84 -12.36 -10.69
CA GLN A 158 -1.49 -12.95 -10.72
C GLN A 158 -1.47 -14.35 -11.37
N GLU A 159 -2.46 -15.16 -11.07
CA GLU A 159 -2.62 -16.53 -11.62
C GLU A 159 -2.98 -16.57 -13.10
N LYS A 160 -3.39 -15.47 -13.69
CA LYS A 160 -3.75 -15.34 -15.12
C LYS A 160 -2.68 -14.65 -15.96
N LEU A 161 -1.58 -14.20 -15.36
CA LEU A 161 -0.49 -13.57 -16.09
C LEU A 161 0.18 -14.56 -17.03
N THR A 162 0.28 -14.19 -18.30
CA THR A 162 1.05 -14.92 -19.30
C THR A 162 2.55 -14.69 -19.14
N LYS A 163 3.38 -15.49 -19.80
CA LYS A 163 4.84 -15.27 -19.85
C LYS A 163 5.17 -13.86 -20.36
N LYS A 164 4.44 -13.39 -21.37
CA LYS A 164 4.60 -12.04 -21.91
C LYS A 164 4.28 -10.98 -20.85
N ASP A 165 3.18 -11.12 -20.14
CA ASP A 165 2.79 -10.16 -19.08
C ASP A 165 3.84 -10.11 -17.95
N LEU A 166 4.44 -11.24 -17.61
CA LEU A 166 5.53 -11.30 -16.63
C LEU A 166 6.80 -10.57 -17.12
N GLU A 167 7.16 -10.71 -18.40
CA GLU A 167 8.29 -9.98 -18.99
C GLU A 167 7.99 -8.47 -19.08
N ASP A 168 6.79 -8.09 -19.48
CA ASP A 168 6.37 -6.69 -19.53
C ASP A 168 6.39 -6.08 -18.12
N ARG A 169 5.92 -6.85 -17.09
CA ARG A 169 5.99 -6.42 -15.70
C ARG A 169 7.43 -6.22 -15.21
N LYS A 170 8.36 -7.11 -15.56
CA LYS A 170 9.79 -6.94 -15.24
C LYS A 170 10.33 -5.64 -15.84
N LYS A 171 10.06 -5.40 -17.14
CA LYS A 171 10.50 -4.17 -17.83
C LYS A 171 9.94 -2.92 -17.14
N LEU A 172 8.66 -2.95 -16.77
CA LEU A 172 8.03 -1.85 -16.05
C LEU A 172 8.70 -1.59 -14.70
N ILE A 173 8.95 -2.61 -13.89
CA ILE A 173 9.62 -2.48 -12.59
C ILE A 173 11.02 -1.87 -12.78
N LEU A 174 11.81 -2.39 -13.73
CA LEU A 174 13.15 -1.86 -14.02
C LEU A 174 13.09 -0.38 -14.42
N SER A 175 12.19 -0.04 -15.34
CA SER A 175 12.01 1.35 -15.79
C SER A 175 11.58 2.29 -14.66
N LEU A 176 10.74 1.83 -13.74
CA LEU A 176 10.36 2.63 -12.57
C LEU A 176 11.55 2.81 -11.62
N ASN A 177 12.29 1.74 -11.35
CA ASN A 177 13.47 1.78 -10.47
C ASN A 177 14.58 2.71 -10.99
N GLU A 178 14.70 2.88 -12.31
CA GLU A 178 15.64 3.84 -12.90
C GLU A 178 15.26 5.31 -12.66
N ASN A 179 13.99 5.60 -12.43
CA ASN A 179 13.46 6.95 -12.33
C ASN A 179 13.14 7.38 -10.90
N PHE A 180 13.21 6.45 -9.94
CA PHE A 180 12.88 6.72 -8.54
C PHE A 180 13.99 6.20 -7.63
N GLU A 181 14.10 6.79 -6.46
CA GLU A 181 15.00 6.35 -5.40
C GLU A 181 14.23 6.18 -4.09
N GLU A 182 14.65 5.23 -3.28
CA GLU A 182 14.06 4.99 -1.97
C GLU A 182 14.45 6.13 -1.02
N SER A 183 13.46 6.81 -0.48
CA SER A 183 13.63 7.87 0.51
C SER A 183 13.46 7.36 1.93
N ILE A 184 12.43 6.58 2.17
CA ILE A 184 12.12 6.01 3.48
C ILE A 184 11.71 4.56 3.28
N ARG A 185 12.19 3.66 4.16
CA ARG A 185 11.76 2.27 4.19
C ARG A 185 11.16 1.92 5.53
N PHE A 186 9.98 1.35 5.50
CA PHE A 186 9.31 0.75 6.65
C PHE A 186 9.37 -0.77 6.54
N ASN A 187 10.13 -1.39 7.43
CA ASN A 187 10.17 -2.85 7.49
C ASN A 187 8.83 -3.41 7.97
N ASN A 188 8.45 -4.54 7.39
CA ASN A 188 7.26 -5.28 7.80
C ASN A 188 7.48 -5.84 9.22
N LYS A 189 7.02 -5.09 10.19
CA LYS A 189 7.02 -5.48 11.59
C LYS A 189 5.59 -5.74 12.04
N PHE A 190 5.35 -6.90 12.63
CA PHE A 190 4.03 -7.28 13.13
C PHE A 190 3.45 -6.17 14.02
N ASN A 191 2.19 -5.83 13.78
CA ASN A 191 1.45 -4.80 14.49
C ASN A 191 2.04 -3.38 14.37
N ARG A 192 2.72 -3.09 13.26
CA ARG A 192 3.17 -1.73 12.92
C ARG A 192 2.19 -1.09 11.97
N LEU A 193 1.70 0.11 12.31
CA LEU A 193 1.05 1.06 11.41
C LEU A 193 2.11 1.94 10.73
N ILE A 194 1.92 2.18 9.45
CA ILE A 194 2.64 3.20 8.67
C ILE A 194 1.65 4.04 7.90
#